data_920aec149f49321a249efe89f79dff6e
#
_entry.id   920aec149f49321a249efe89f79dff6e
#
_cell.length_a   1.000
_cell.length_b   1.000
_cell.length_c   1.000
_cell.angle_alpha   90.00
_cell.angle_beta   90.00
_cell.angle_gamma   90.00
#
_symmetry.space_group_name_H-M   'P 1'
#
loop_
_entity.id
_entity.type
_entity.pdbx_description
1 polymer ?
#
loop_
_entity_poly.entity_id
_entity_poly.type
_entity_poly.pdbx_seq_one_letter_code
_entity_poly.pdbx_strand_id
1 'polypeptide(L)'
;MEIIRTVADMKACAAAWKAEGLSIGLVPTMGSLHEGHESLMDAARAASDRVVVSVFVNPIQFGPGEDYEAYPRDLERDARICERHGVDVVFHPEVDDMYAPAHNTFVVMETLTDSLCGASRPGHFRGVCTVVTKLFNIVQPHRAFFGQKDAQQLAIIKRMVADLNMNVTVVGCPIVREADGLAKSSRNAYLSAEERQAALVLSRAIFAGKAAVEAGERDAAALKALMGGIIEAEPLARIDYVEVVDGVTMQPTDAIGAMALVAMAVYIGSTRLIDNFLYEEGE
;
A
#
# COMPACT_ATOMS: atom_id res chain seq x y z
N MET A 1 11.52 7.52 -21.31
CA MET A 1 10.90 6.42 -20.53
C MET A 1 10.58 5.25 -21.46
N GLU A 2 10.84 4.01 -21.05
CA GLU A 2 10.56 2.78 -21.79
C GLU A 2 9.43 1.98 -21.12
N ILE A 3 8.61 1.26 -21.89
CA ILE A 3 7.63 0.31 -21.36
C ILE A 3 8.14 -1.09 -21.66
N ILE A 4 8.52 -1.82 -20.61
CA ILE A 4 9.00 -3.21 -20.70
C ILE A 4 7.85 -4.15 -20.31
N ARG A 5 7.59 -5.16 -21.16
CA ARG A 5 6.45 -6.06 -20.99
C ARG A 5 6.83 -7.48 -20.58
N THR A 6 8.09 -7.88 -20.72
CA THR A 6 8.51 -9.23 -20.36
C THR A 6 9.43 -9.27 -19.16
N VAL A 7 9.35 -10.34 -18.39
CA VAL A 7 10.26 -10.59 -17.25
C VAL A 7 11.70 -10.68 -17.74
N ALA A 8 11.93 -11.28 -18.91
CA ALA A 8 13.29 -11.46 -19.47
C ALA A 8 13.93 -10.11 -19.79
N ASP A 9 13.22 -9.20 -20.47
CA ASP A 9 13.73 -7.89 -20.85
C ASP A 9 13.96 -7.00 -19.62
N MET A 10 13.04 -7.05 -18.62
CA MET A 10 13.22 -6.30 -17.39
C MET A 10 14.47 -6.75 -16.61
N LYS A 11 14.69 -8.07 -16.53
CA LYS A 11 15.92 -8.61 -15.90
C LYS A 11 17.17 -8.20 -16.66
N ALA A 12 17.15 -8.19 -18.00
CA ALA A 12 18.28 -7.77 -18.81
C ALA A 12 18.59 -6.27 -18.60
N CYS A 13 17.55 -5.42 -18.60
CA CYS A 13 17.66 -3.99 -18.33
C CYS A 13 18.26 -3.72 -16.94
N ALA A 14 17.73 -4.35 -15.90
CA ALA A 14 18.23 -4.20 -14.53
C ALA A 14 19.68 -4.68 -14.39
N ALA A 15 20.05 -5.79 -15.04
CA ALA A 15 21.41 -6.31 -15.03
C ALA A 15 22.40 -5.35 -15.71
N ALA A 16 22.01 -4.72 -16.82
CA ALA A 16 22.84 -3.73 -17.51
C ALA A 16 23.10 -2.51 -16.59
N TRP A 17 22.08 -1.94 -15.97
CA TRP A 17 22.24 -0.82 -15.03
C TRP A 17 23.14 -1.17 -13.84
N LYS A 18 23.02 -2.37 -13.30
CA LYS A 18 23.89 -2.84 -12.20
C LYS A 18 25.33 -3.00 -12.64
N ALA A 19 25.57 -3.46 -13.87
CA ALA A 19 26.94 -3.55 -14.43
C ALA A 19 27.58 -2.17 -14.62
N GLU A 20 26.78 -1.11 -14.83
CA GLU A 20 27.21 0.29 -14.87
C GLU A 20 27.38 0.91 -13.47
N GLY A 21 27.06 0.18 -12.40
CA GLY A 21 27.14 0.66 -11.02
C GLY A 21 25.98 1.56 -10.61
N LEU A 22 24.88 1.58 -11.37
CA LEU A 22 23.73 2.43 -11.11
C LEU A 22 22.81 1.84 -10.04
N SER A 23 22.30 2.68 -9.15
CA SER A 23 21.31 2.31 -8.16
C SER A 23 19.91 2.31 -8.77
N ILE A 24 19.07 1.33 -8.38
CA ILE A 24 17.71 1.14 -8.89
C ILE A 24 16.70 1.35 -7.76
N GLY A 25 15.74 2.25 -7.96
CA GLY A 25 14.54 2.42 -7.14
C GLY A 25 13.34 1.74 -7.81
N LEU A 26 12.53 1.05 -7.03
CA LEU A 26 11.29 0.40 -7.48
C LEU A 26 10.07 0.97 -6.78
N VAL A 27 9.04 1.31 -7.54
CA VAL A 27 7.72 1.67 -7.04
C VAL A 27 6.70 0.63 -7.52
N PRO A 28 6.34 -0.37 -6.68
CA PRO A 28 5.33 -1.35 -7.04
C PRO A 28 3.92 -0.74 -7.01
N THR A 29 3.20 -0.83 -8.13
CA THR A 29 1.81 -0.37 -8.23
C THR A 29 0.95 -1.35 -9.02
N MET A 30 -0.36 -1.18 -8.90
CA MET A 30 -1.34 -1.86 -9.77
C MET A 30 -1.84 -0.98 -10.92
N GLY A 31 -1.24 0.22 -11.11
CA GLY A 31 -1.76 1.23 -12.04
C GLY A 31 -2.85 2.10 -11.42
N SER A 32 -3.61 2.81 -12.26
CA SER A 32 -4.55 3.86 -11.83
C SER A 32 -3.87 4.89 -10.93
N LEU A 33 -2.75 5.41 -11.42
CA LEU A 33 -1.84 6.25 -10.65
C LEU A 33 -2.49 7.57 -10.24
N HIS A 34 -2.12 8.04 -9.07
CA HIS A 34 -2.58 9.30 -8.46
C HIS A 34 -1.46 9.92 -7.63
N GLU A 35 -1.67 11.10 -7.08
CA GLU A 35 -0.66 11.89 -6.36
C GLU A 35 0.04 11.12 -5.22
N GLY A 36 -0.63 10.14 -4.63
CA GLY A 36 0.00 9.21 -3.68
C GLY A 36 1.10 8.37 -4.32
N HIS A 37 0.89 7.88 -5.56
CA HIS A 37 1.92 7.16 -6.30
C HIS A 37 3.00 8.12 -6.84
N GLU A 38 2.61 9.33 -7.25
CA GLU A 38 3.53 10.37 -7.72
C GLU A 38 4.56 10.71 -6.64
N SER A 39 4.13 10.84 -5.36
CA SER A 39 5.05 11.07 -4.24
C SER A 39 6.06 9.93 -4.02
N LEU A 40 5.67 8.67 -4.31
CA LEU A 40 6.60 7.53 -4.26
C LEU A 40 7.65 7.61 -5.39
N MET A 41 7.23 8.02 -6.60
CA MET A 41 8.14 8.21 -7.73
C MET A 41 9.14 9.32 -7.47
N ASP A 42 8.71 10.44 -6.89
CA ASP A 42 9.58 11.57 -6.51
C ASP A 42 10.60 11.12 -5.47
N ALA A 43 10.17 10.37 -4.44
CA ALA A 43 11.08 9.81 -3.44
C ALA A 43 12.06 8.80 -4.07
N ALA A 44 11.60 7.98 -5.00
CA ALA A 44 12.46 7.03 -5.71
C ALA A 44 13.48 7.76 -6.61
N ARG A 45 13.06 8.80 -7.33
CA ARG A 45 13.95 9.59 -8.19
C ARG A 45 15.01 10.33 -7.38
N ALA A 46 14.64 10.87 -6.22
CA ALA A 46 15.58 11.55 -5.33
C ALA A 46 16.65 10.62 -4.72
N ALA A 47 16.34 9.32 -4.61
CA ALA A 47 17.20 8.35 -3.90
C ALA A 47 17.87 7.31 -4.82
N SER A 48 17.66 7.37 -6.15
CA SER A 48 18.16 6.34 -7.07
C SER A 48 18.52 6.91 -8.44
N ASP A 49 19.51 6.29 -9.10
CA ASP A 49 19.97 6.69 -10.45
C ASP A 49 18.97 6.25 -11.54
N ARG A 50 18.25 5.15 -11.29
CA ARG A 50 17.21 4.61 -12.18
C ARG A 50 15.93 4.31 -11.39
N VAL A 51 14.79 4.61 -11.98
CA VAL A 51 13.48 4.37 -11.36
C VAL A 51 12.65 3.45 -12.25
N VAL A 52 12.18 2.37 -11.66
CA VAL A 52 11.22 1.44 -12.25
C VAL A 52 9.88 1.57 -11.52
N VAL A 53 8.80 1.76 -12.26
CA VAL A 53 7.43 1.65 -11.74
C VAL A 53 6.82 0.39 -12.31
N SER A 54 6.38 -0.54 -11.46
CA SER A 54 5.56 -1.65 -11.98
C SER A 54 4.10 -1.23 -12.05
N VAL A 55 3.44 -1.54 -13.16
CA VAL A 55 2.00 -1.38 -13.37
C VAL A 55 1.43 -2.77 -13.66
N PHE A 56 1.00 -3.46 -12.60
CA PHE A 56 0.53 -4.85 -12.70
C PHE A 56 -0.59 -5.12 -11.72
N VAL A 57 -1.81 -5.31 -12.24
CA VAL A 57 -2.97 -5.73 -11.43
C VAL A 57 -2.81 -7.21 -11.09
N ASN A 58 -2.37 -7.49 -9.87
CA ASN A 58 -1.99 -8.83 -9.46
C ASN A 58 -3.22 -9.71 -9.14
N PRO A 59 -3.56 -10.72 -9.96
CA PRO A 59 -4.78 -11.49 -9.77
C PRO A 59 -4.82 -12.28 -8.47
N ILE A 60 -3.68 -12.76 -7.99
CA ILE A 60 -3.62 -13.66 -6.82
C ILE A 60 -3.76 -12.96 -5.46
N GLN A 61 -3.85 -11.62 -5.43
CA GLN A 61 -4.11 -10.88 -4.20
C GLN A 61 -5.57 -10.47 -4.03
N PHE A 62 -6.43 -10.78 -5.01
CA PHE A 62 -7.86 -10.52 -4.94
C PHE A 62 -8.61 -11.79 -4.55
N GLY A 63 -9.47 -11.66 -3.55
CA GLY A 63 -10.37 -12.71 -3.13
C GLY A 63 -11.65 -12.79 -4.00
N PRO A 64 -12.45 -13.85 -3.83
CA PRO A 64 -13.75 -13.95 -4.49
C PRO A 64 -14.64 -12.73 -4.16
N GLY A 65 -15.18 -12.08 -5.19
CA GLY A 65 -16.06 -10.92 -5.05
C GLY A 65 -15.34 -9.58 -4.83
N GLU A 66 -14.02 -9.54 -4.84
CA GLU A 66 -13.25 -8.29 -4.86
C GLU A 66 -13.21 -7.67 -6.27
N ASP A 67 -12.74 -6.45 -6.36
CA ASP A 67 -12.79 -5.56 -7.53
C ASP A 67 -11.74 -5.83 -8.63
N TYR A 68 -11.24 -7.08 -8.77
CA TYR A 68 -10.21 -7.41 -9.77
C TYR A 68 -10.59 -7.03 -11.19
N GLU A 69 -11.79 -7.45 -11.63
CA GLU A 69 -12.26 -7.17 -12.99
C GLU A 69 -12.58 -5.67 -13.20
N ALA A 70 -13.12 -5.02 -12.16
CA ALA A 70 -13.49 -3.61 -12.19
C ALA A 70 -12.30 -2.67 -11.90
N TYR A 71 -11.13 -3.20 -11.49
CA TYR A 71 -9.99 -2.37 -11.14
C TYR A 71 -9.55 -1.51 -12.34
N PRO A 72 -9.42 -0.18 -12.17
CA PRO A 72 -9.16 0.74 -13.28
C PRO A 72 -7.82 0.45 -13.97
N ARG A 73 -7.84 0.40 -15.31
CA ARG A 73 -6.64 0.16 -16.12
C ARG A 73 -6.57 1.22 -17.23
N ASP A 74 -5.58 2.09 -17.16
CA ASP A 74 -5.29 3.11 -18.19
C ASP A 74 -3.78 3.30 -18.29
N LEU A 75 -3.13 2.38 -19.01
CA LEU A 75 -1.67 2.38 -19.14
C LEU A 75 -1.14 3.67 -19.80
N GLU A 76 -1.88 4.25 -20.75
CA GLU A 76 -1.41 5.46 -21.42
C GLU A 76 -1.39 6.66 -20.46
N ARG A 77 -2.43 6.80 -19.63
CA ARG A 77 -2.48 7.81 -18.58
C ARG A 77 -1.38 7.58 -17.54
N ASP A 78 -1.21 6.36 -17.08
CA ASP A 78 -0.21 5.98 -16.10
C ASP A 78 1.22 6.22 -16.63
N ALA A 79 1.48 5.88 -17.89
CA ALA A 79 2.76 6.16 -18.56
C ALA A 79 3.06 7.67 -18.63
N ARG A 80 2.08 8.50 -18.98
CA ARG A 80 2.25 9.98 -18.98
C ARG A 80 2.57 10.52 -17.59
N ILE A 81 1.98 9.94 -16.53
CA ILE A 81 2.31 10.30 -15.15
C ILE A 81 3.76 9.92 -14.85
N CYS A 82 4.14 8.68 -15.11
CA CYS A 82 5.50 8.17 -14.89
C CYS A 82 6.55 9.03 -15.60
N GLU A 83 6.30 9.44 -16.85
CA GLU A 83 7.22 10.26 -17.63
C GLU A 83 7.46 11.64 -16.99
N ARG A 84 6.41 12.28 -16.46
CA ARG A 84 6.52 13.58 -15.77
C ARG A 84 7.36 13.50 -14.49
N HIS A 85 7.37 12.35 -13.82
CA HIS A 85 8.14 12.11 -12.59
C HIS A 85 9.52 11.48 -12.85
N GLY A 86 10.00 11.50 -14.10
CA GLY A 86 11.34 11.05 -14.44
C GLY A 86 11.57 9.55 -14.26
N VAL A 87 10.52 8.73 -14.38
CA VAL A 87 10.63 7.27 -14.38
C VAL A 87 11.37 6.80 -15.61
N ASP A 88 12.35 5.90 -15.45
CA ASP A 88 13.13 5.36 -16.57
C ASP A 88 12.37 4.23 -17.28
N VAL A 89 11.73 3.34 -16.50
CA VAL A 89 11.00 2.19 -17.02
C VAL A 89 9.65 2.01 -16.33
N VAL A 90 8.61 1.80 -17.12
CA VAL A 90 7.34 1.21 -16.68
C VAL A 90 7.37 -0.27 -16.98
N PHE A 91 7.39 -1.12 -15.94
CA PHE A 91 7.31 -2.57 -16.09
C PHE A 91 5.84 -3.01 -16.05
N HIS A 92 5.31 -3.44 -17.20
CA HIS A 92 3.91 -3.81 -17.39
C HIS A 92 3.80 -5.22 -18.00
N PRO A 93 4.07 -6.28 -17.21
CA PRO A 93 4.01 -7.65 -17.70
C PRO A 93 2.57 -8.17 -17.84
N GLU A 94 2.38 -9.16 -18.69
CA GLU A 94 1.14 -9.94 -18.73
C GLU A 94 1.08 -10.94 -17.55
N VAL A 95 -0.14 -11.38 -17.21
CA VAL A 95 -0.35 -12.32 -16.10
C VAL A 95 0.42 -13.62 -16.31
N ASP A 96 0.43 -14.17 -17.53
CA ASP A 96 1.10 -15.44 -17.85
C ASP A 96 2.63 -15.33 -17.80
N ASP A 97 3.20 -14.13 -17.99
CA ASP A 97 4.64 -13.89 -17.82
C ASP A 97 5.02 -13.83 -16.34
N MET A 98 4.13 -13.30 -15.50
CA MET A 98 4.31 -13.30 -14.05
C MET A 98 3.99 -14.65 -13.41
N TYR A 99 2.95 -15.32 -13.87
CA TYR A 99 2.45 -16.59 -13.33
C TYR A 99 2.22 -17.60 -14.46
N ALA A 100 3.27 -18.34 -14.83
CA ALA A 100 3.15 -19.40 -15.81
C ALA A 100 2.09 -20.45 -15.37
N PRO A 101 1.47 -21.18 -16.29
CA PRO A 101 0.41 -22.15 -15.97
C PRO A 101 0.78 -23.21 -14.92
N ALA A 102 2.10 -23.46 -14.74
CA ALA A 102 2.63 -24.38 -13.72
C ALA A 102 3.09 -23.67 -12.42
N HIS A 103 2.71 -22.40 -12.20
CA HIS A 103 3.13 -21.66 -11.02
C HIS A 103 2.60 -22.30 -9.73
N ASN A 104 3.51 -22.65 -8.82
CA ASN A 104 3.20 -23.42 -7.61
C ASN A 104 3.91 -22.91 -6.35
N THR A 105 4.68 -21.82 -6.45
CA THR A 105 5.47 -21.28 -5.35
C THR A 105 4.85 -19.99 -4.84
N PHE A 106 4.59 -19.90 -3.54
CA PHE A 106 4.01 -18.74 -2.90
C PHE A 106 4.84 -18.33 -1.68
N VAL A 107 4.83 -17.05 -1.37
CA VAL A 107 5.40 -16.52 -0.12
C VAL A 107 4.25 -16.24 0.84
N VAL A 108 4.31 -16.86 2.02
CA VAL A 108 3.29 -16.75 3.06
C VAL A 108 3.90 -16.02 4.25
N MET A 109 3.15 -15.08 4.82
CA MET A 109 3.45 -14.41 6.07
C MET A 109 2.43 -14.89 7.12
N GLU A 110 2.93 -15.34 8.26
CA GLU A 110 2.12 -15.72 9.40
C GLU A 110 2.10 -14.60 10.45
N THR A 111 1.14 -14.61 11.35
CA THR A 111 0.99 -13.68 12.49
C THR A 111 0.66 -12.24 12.09
N LEU A 112 1.52 -11.56 11.30
CA LEU A 112 1.27 -10.17 10.89
C LEU A 112 0.04 -10.01 9.99
N THR A 113 -0.50 -11.12 9.49
CA THR A 113 -1.67 -11.19 8.62
C THR A 113 -2.95 -11.60 9.35
N ASP A 114 -2.90 -11.83 10.66
CA ASP A 114 -4.02 -12.36 11.43
C ASP A 114 -5.01 -11.27 11.90
N SER A 115 -4.66 -10.01 11.68
CA SER A 115 -5.43 -8.82 12.06
C SER A 115 -5.73 -7.91 10.85
N LEU A 116 -6.51 -6.87 11.07
CA LEU A 116 -6.76 -5.78 10.11
C LEU A 116 -7.20 -6.30 8.71
N CYS A 117 -6.54 -5.81 7.66
CA CYS A 117 -6.80 -6.25 6.28
C CYS A 117 -6.54 -7.74 6.06
N GLY A 118 -5.60 -8.34 6.79
CA GLY A 118 -5.31 -9.77 6.66
C GLY A 118 -6.46 -10.65 7.15
N ALA A 119 -7.10 -10.26 8.26
CA ALA A 119 -8.29 -10.93 8.77
C ALA A 119 -9.50 -10.72 7.83
N SER A 120 -9.70 -9.49 7.35
CA SER A 120 -10.84 -9.15 6.47
C SER A 120 -10.71 -9.69 5.04
N ARG A 121 -9.48 -9.99 4.59
CA ARG A 121 -9.17 -10.40 3.21
C ARG A 121 -8.29 -11.66 3.18
N PRO A 122 -8.83 -12.85 3.47
CA PRO A 122 -8.06 -14.10 3.49
C PRO A 122 -7.32 -14.33 2.16
N GLY A 123 -6.01 -14.63 2.24
CA GLY A 123 -5.16 -14.86 1.06
C GLY A 123 -4.57 -13.61 0.42
N HIS A 124 -5.05 -12.41 0.74
CA HIS A 124 -4.56 -11.15 0.18
C HIS A 124 -3.04 -11.00 0.31
N PHE A 125 -2.52 -11.10 1.53
CA PHE A 125 -1.09 -10.90 1.76
C PHE A 125 -0.21 -12.04 1.24
N ARG A 126 -0.73 -13.25 1.06
CA ARG A 126 -0.04 -14.31 0.30
C ARG A 126 0.18 -13.85 -1.14
N GLY A 127 -0.81 -13.22 -1.75
CA GLY A 127 -0.69 -12.63 -3.08
C GLY A 127 0.30 -11.48 -3.12
N VAL A 128 0.23 -10.56 -2.16
CA VAL A 128 1.14 -9.39 -2.06
C VAL A 128 2.59 -9.83 -1.84
N CYS A 129 2.86 -10.69 -0.86
CA CYS A 129 4.22 -11.18 -0.59
C CYS A 129 4.81 -11.90 -1.82
N THR A 130 3.99 -12.70 -2.52
CA THR A 130 4.42 -13.42 -3.71
C THR A 130 4.78 -12.46 -4.85
N VAL A 131 3.91 -11.50 -5.20
CA VAL A 131 4.19 -10.57 -6.30
C VAL A 131 5.36 -9.66 -5.99
N VAL A 132 5.46 -9.14 -4.76
CA VAL A 132 6.57 -8.26 -4.37
C VAL A 132 7.90 -9.01 -4.38
N THR A 133 7.93 -10.25 -3.90
CA THR A 133 9.13 -11.11 -4.01
C THR A 133 9.53 -11.34 -5.47
N LYS A 134 8.57 -11.58 -6.38
CA LYS A 134 8.85 -11.70 -7.81
C LYS A 134 9.42 -10.41 -8.38
N LEU A 135 8.81 -9.26 -8.07
CA LEU A 135 9.28 -7.94 -8.52
C LEU A 135 10.71 -7.66 -8.01
N PHE A 136 11.01 -7.99 -6.75
CA PHE A 136 12.36 -7.83 -6.19
C PHE A 136 13.38 -8.72 -6.91
N ASN A 137 13.02 -9.96 -7.27
CA ASN A 137 13.90 -10.87 -8.02
C ASN A 137 14.05 -10.47 -9.49
N ILE A 138 13.06 -9.81 -10.09
CA ILE A 138 13.08 -9.37 -11.49
C ILE A 138 13.90 -8.08 -11.63
N VAL A 139 13.56 -7.04 -10.84
CA VAL A 139 14.13 -5.69 -10.92
C VAL A 139 15.43 -5.60 -10.12
N GLN A 140 15.57 -6.41 -9.08
CA GLN A 140 16.70 -6.38 -8.14
C GLN A 140 17.03 -4.95 -7.63
N PRO A 141 16.02 -4.23 -7.09
CA PRO A 141 16.20 -2.85 -6.71
C PRO A 141 17.09 -2.71 -5.47
N HIS A 142 17.77 -1.56 -5.34
CA HIS A 142 18.47 -1.18 -4.12
C HIS A 142 17.49 -0.63 -3.06
N ARG A 143 16.43 0.05 -3.54
CA ARG A 143 15.34 0.58 -2.70
C ARG A 143 13.99 0.32 -3.33
N ALA A 144 12.98 0.04 -2.50
CA ALA A 144 11.60 -0.10 -2.94
C ALA A 144 10.68 0.77 -2.07
N PHE A 145 9.80 1.54 -2.70
CA PHE A 145 9.02 2.59 -2.08
C PHE A 145 7.55 2.18 -1.96
N PHE A 146 6.99 2.31 -0.76
CA PHE A 146 5.62 1.93 -0.43
C PHE A 146 4.95 3.02 0.39
N GLY A 147 3.65 3.23 0.19
CA GLY A 147 2.89 4.22 0.93
C GLY A 147 2.51 3.75 2.33
N GLN A 148 2.66 4.63 3.33
CA GLN A 148 2.19 4.41 4.71
C GLN A 148 0.67 4.22 4.79
N LYS A 149 -0.09 4.62 3.77
CA LYS A 149 -1.54 4.38 3.71
C LYS A 149 -1.87 2.89 3.84
N ASP A 150 -1.08 2.02 3.24
CA ASP A 150 -1.20 0.57 3.33
C ASP A 150 -0.22 0.04 4.40
N ALA A 151 -0.37 0.56 5.63
CA ALA A 151 0.59 0.39 6.73
C ALA A 151 0.87 -1.07 7.07
N GLN A 152 -0.16 -1.93 7.13
CA GLN A 152 0.03 -3.36 7.36
C GLN A 152 0.83 -4.01 6.22
N GLN A 153 0.58 -3.64 4.97
CA GLN A 153 1.38 -4.10 3.83
C GLN A 153 2.84 -3.68 3.96
N LEU A 154 3.08 -2.42 4.33
CA LEU A 154 4.44 -1.91 4.54
C LEU A 154 5.19 -2.68 5.62
N ALA A 155 4.54 -2.97 6.76
CA ALA A 155 5.11 -3.76 7.86
C ALA A 155 5.41 -5.20 7.41
N ILE A 156 4.48 -5.85 6.73
CA ILE A 156 4.64 -7.21 6.19
C ILE A 156 5.81 -7.28 5.20
N ILE A 157 5.93 -6.30 4.28
CA ILE A 157 7.02 -6.29 3.30
C ILE A 157 8.37 -6.05 3.97
N LYS A 158 8.44 -5.14 4.95
CA LYS A 158 9.67 -4.93 5.76
C LYS A 158 10.08 -6.22 6.47
N ARG A 159 9.13 -6.92 7.08
CA ARG A 159 9.36 -8.19 7.76
C ARG A 159 9.82 -9.29 6.79
N MET A 160 9.14 -9.43 5.65
CA MET A 160 9.50 -10.38 4.60
C MET A 160 10.95 -10.16 4.10
N VAL A 161 11.33 -8.91 3.87
CA VAL A 161 12.69 -8.56 3.44
C VAL A 161 13.72 -8.96 4.51
N ALA A 162 13.43 -8.70 5.78
CA ALA A 162 14.32 -9.07 6.88
C ALA A 162 14.44 -10.59 7.03
N ASP A 163 13.33 -11.32 7.07
CA ASP A 163 13.30 -12.77 7.26
C ASP A 163 13.94 -13.55 6.11
N LEU A 164 13.74 -13.06 4.87
CA LEU A 164 14.31 -13.70 3.69
C LEU A 164 15.70 -13.15 3.31
N ASN A 165 16.28 -12.28 4.14
CA ASN A 165 17.59 -11.66 3.91
C ASN A 165 17.73 -11.03 2.50
N MET A 166 16.69 -10.35 2.03
CA MET A 166 16.68 -9.72 0.71
C MET A 166 17.53 -8.45 0.69
N ASN A 167 18.37 -8.29 -0.31
CA ASN A 167 19.22 -7.11 -0.49
C ASN A 167 18.45 -5.92 -1.07
N VAL A 168 17.43 -5.44 -0.36
CA VAL A 168 16.63 -4.27 -0.73
C VAL A 168 16.25 -3.47 0.52
N THR A 169 16.33 -2.15 0.44
CA THR A 169 15.83 -1.27 1.50
C THR A 169 14.38 -0.90 1.20
N VAL A 170 13.47 -1.22 2.12
CA VAL A 170 12.05 -0.84 2.02
C VAL A 170 11.84 0.54 2.64
N VAL A 171 11.43 1.51 1.83
CA VAL A 171 11.18 2.89 2.22
C VAL A 171 9.67 3.12 2.34
N GLY A 172 9.21 3.52 3.53
CA GLY A 172 7.83 3.98 3.74
C GLY A 172 7.72 5.47 3.44
N CYS A 173 6.72 5.84 2.64
CA CYS A 173 6.45 7.24 2.31
C CYS A 173 5.13 7.70 2.95
N PRO A 174 5.04 8.97 3.39
CA PRO A 174 3.86 9.50 4.07
C PRO A 174 2.57 9.36 3.28
N ILE A 175 1.44 9.38 3.99
CA ILE A 175 0.10 9.38 3.36
C ILE A 175 -0.12 10.72 2.66
N VAL A 176 -0.41 10.67 1.36
CA VAL A 176 -0.86 11.83 0.60
C VAL A 176 -2.37 11.93 0.72
N ARG A 177 -2.86 13.15 1.03
CA ARG A 177 -4.28 13.44 1.21
C ARG A 177 -4.78 14.45 0.20
N GLU A 178 -6.07 14.42 -0.08
CA GLU A 178 -6.76 15.49 -0.80
C GLU A 178 -6.86 16.74 0.08
N ALA A 179 -7.19 17.89 -0.51
CA ALA A 179 -7.25 19.16 0.21
C ALA A 179 -8.22 19.15 1.41
N ASP A 180 -9.24 18.30 1.38
CA ASP A 180 -10.23 18.11 2.44
C ASP A 180 -9.85 17.00 3.45
N GLY A 181 -8.67 16.42 3.30
CA GLY A 181 -8.08 15.46 4.24
C GLY A 181 -8.28 13.99 3.87
N LEU A 182 -9.12 13.64 2.89
CA LEU A 182 -9.30 12.25 2.49
C LEU A 182 -8.00 11.65 1.95
N ALA A 183 -7.60 10.46 2.42
CA ALA A 183 -6.44 9.76 1.90
C ALA A 183 -6.61 9.43 0.41
N LYS A 184 -5.59 9.72 -0.41
CA LYS A 184 -5.61 9.39 -1.84
C LYS A 184 -5.68 7.88 -2.06
N SER A 185 -6.61 7.47 -2.93
CA SER A 185 -6.83 6.07 -3.30
C SER A 185 -7.42 5.97 -4.70
N SER A 186 -6.99 4.98 -5.49
CA SER A 186 -7.62 4.67 -6.78
C SER A 186 -9.12 4.34 -6.62
N ARG A 187 -9.52 3.81 -5.46
CA ARG A 187 -10.92 3.51 -5.15
C ARG A 187 -11.78 4.74 -4.88
N ASN A 188 -11.19 5.92 -4.64
CA ASN A 188 -11.97 7.16 -4.53
C ASN A 188 -12.76 7.46 -5.82
N ALA A 189 -12.30 6.97 -6.97
CA ALA A 189 -13.00 7.11 -8.26
C ALA A 189 -14.32 6.34 -8.34
N TYR A 190 -14.59 5.38 -7.42
CA TYR A 190 -15.84 4.62 -7.39
C TYR A 190 -16.97 5.38 -6.67
N LEU A 191 -16.62 6.39 -5.87
CA LEU A 191 -17.57 7.11 -5.03
C LEU A 191 -18.46 8.05 -5.87
N SER A 192 -19.76 8.00 -5.65
CA SER A 192 -20.68 9.06 -6.07
C SER A 192 -20.35 10.38 -5.36
N ALA A 193 -20.94 11.48 -5.79
CA ALA A 193 -20.72 12.78 -5.15
C ALA A 193 -21.15 12.76 -3.65
N GLU A 194 -22.24 12.08 -3.31
CA GLU A 194 -22.74 11.92 -1.95
C GLU A 194 -21.77 11.04 -1.12
N GLU A 195 -21.40 9.88 -1.65
CA GLU A 195 -20.44 8.97 -1.01
C GLU A 195 -19.07 9.63 -0.82
N ARG A 196 -18.64 10.48 -1.78
CA ARG A 196 -17.39 11.22 -1.66
C ARG A 196 -17.39 12.20 -0.47
N GLN A 197 -18.53 12.83 -0.18
CA GLN A 197 -18.68 13.70 1.00
C GLN A 197 -18.72 12.86 2.29
N ALA A 198 -19.48 11.76 2.28
CA ALA A 198 -19.55 10.82 3.39
C ALA A 198 -18.16 10.25 3.75
N ALA A 199 -17.30 9.97 2.75
CA ALA A 199 -15.96 9.44 2.95
C ALA A 199 -15.04 10.32 3.80
N LEU A 200 -15.33 11.62 3.93
CA LEU A 200 -14.60 12.52 4.82
C LEU A 200 -14.69 12.12 6.30
N VAL A 201 -15.64 11.26 6.65
CA VAL A 201 -15.74 10.74 8.02
C VAL A 201 -14.46 9.99 8.43
N LEU A 202 -13.78 9.31 7.48
CA LEU A 202 -12.53 8.60 7.76
C LEU A 202 -11.44 9.58 8.24
N SER A 203 -11.19 10.65 7.47
CA SER A 203 -10.18 11.64 7.86
C SER A 203 -10.54 12.36 9.16
N ARG A 204 -11.82 12.69 9.38
CA ARG A 204 -12.29 13.27 10.66
C ARG A 204 -12.00 12.35 11.84
N ALA A 205 -12.28 11.05 11.71
CA ALA A 205 -12.03 10.07 12.76
C ALA A 205 -10.52 9.90 13.02
N ILE A 206 -9.70 9.79 11.97
CA ILE A 206 -8.23 9.68 12.08
C ILE A 206 -7.64 10.92 12.78
N PHE A 207 -8.01 12.12 12.38
CA PHE A 207 -7.50 13.34 13.00
C PHE A 207 -7.94 13.49 14.45
N ALA A 208 -9.18 13.11 14.79
CA ALA A 208 -9.64 13.10 16.17
C ALA A 208 -8.88 12.08 17.02
N GLY A 209 -8.66 10.86 16.51
CA GLY A 209 -7.86 9.84 17.20
C GLY A 209 -6.42 10.30 17.41
N LYS A 210 -5.78 10.88 16.37
CA LYS A 210 -4.42 11.41 16.46
C LYS A 210 -4.33 12.52 17.50
N ALA A 211 -5.26 13.48 17.49
CA ALA A 211 -5.29 14.57 18.47
C ALA A 211 -5.49 14.05 19.91
N ALA A 212 -6.29 13.02 20.12
CA ALA A 212 -6.45 12.39 21.43
C ALA A 212 -5.14 11.77 21.94
N VAL A 213 -4.42 11.06 21.07
CA VAL A 213 -3.11 10.47 21.40
C VAL A 213 -2.07 11.55 21.71
N GLU A 214 -2.04 12.63 20.94
CA GLU A 214 -1.18 13.79 21.17
C GLU A 214 -1.52 14.50 22.50
N ALA A 215 -2.80 14.46 22.90
CA ALA A 215 -3.27 14.97 24.21
C ALA A 215 -2.99 14.01 25.38
N GLY A 216 -2.41 12.84 25.13
CA GLY A 216 -2.02 11.88 26.16
C GLY A 216 -2.93 10.67 26.32
N GLU A 217 -3.96 10.49 25.48
CA GLU A 217 -4.75 9.27 25.49
C GLU A 217 -3.91 8.06 25.10
N ARG A 218 -3.99 6.97 25.87
CA ARG A 218 -3.25 5.72 25.62
C ARG A 218 -4.13 4.49 25.69
N ASP A 219 -5.39 4.63 26.09
CA ASP A 219 -6.35 3.52 26.13
C ASP A 219 -6.88 3.24 24.74
N ALA A 220 -6.62 2.03 24.24
CA ALA A 220 -7.06 1.61 22.91
C ALA A 220 -8.58 1.54 22.80
N ALA A 221 -9.29 1.14 23.86
CA ALA A 221 -10.75 1.08 23.85
C ALA A 221 -11.37 2.47 23.77
N ALA A 222 -10.81 3.45 24.48
CA ALA A 222 -11.26 4.85 24.41
C ALA A 222 -11.05 5.43 23.00
N LEU A 223 -9.92 5.16 22.38
CA LEU A 223 -9.63 5.61 20.99
C LEU A 223 -10.59 4.95 19.98
N LYS A 224 -10.80 3.66 20.08
CA LYS A 224 -11.72 2.91 19.22
C LYS A 224 -13.16 3.43 19.37
N ALA A 225 -13.61 3.72 20.60
CA ALA A 225 -14.92 4.29 20.86
C ALA A 225 -15.07 5.71 20.30
N LEU A 226 -14.05 6.57 20.47
CA LEU A 226 -14.03 7.92 19.90
C LEU A 226 -14.16 7.90 18.38
N MET A 227 -13.27 7.13 17.72
CA MET A 227 -13.23 7.07 16.27
C MET A 227 -14.46 6.36 15.68
N GLY A 228 -14.89 5.26 16.32
CA GLY A 228 -16.08 4.52 15.94
C GLY A 228 -17.34 5.40 16.01
N GLY A 229 -17.53 6.14 17.09
CA GLY A 229 -18.66 7.05 17.24
C GLY A 229 -18.73 8.16 16.19
N ILE A 230 -17.56 8.67 15.73
CA ILE A 230 -17.50 9.63 14.62
C ILE A 230 -17.96 8.97 13.31
N ILE A 231 -17.51 7.74 13.04
CA ILE A 231 -17.84 7.03 11.80
C ILE A 231 -19.32 6.62 11.78
N GLU A 232 -19.84 6.10 12.89
CA GLU A 232 -21.24 5.66 13.02
C GLU A 232 -22.26 6.79 12.89
N ALA A 233 -21.82 8.05 13.09
CA ALA A 233 -22.67 9.21 12.84
C ALA A 233 -22.93 9.48 11.34
N GLU A 234 -22.19 8.83 10.44
CA GLU A 234 -22.37 8.93 8.99
C GLU A 234 -23.23 7.78 8.46
N PRO A 235 -24.46 8.04 7.97
CA PRO A 235 -25.40 6.97 7.57
C PRO A 235 -24.90 6.07 6.43
N LEU A 236 -24.02 6.60 5.55
CA LEU A 236 -23.44 5.83 4.44
C LEU A 236 -22.20 5.02 4.83
N ALA A 237 -21.72 5.19 6.08
CA ALA A 237 -20.54 4.51 6.56
C ALA A 237 -20.90 3.21 7.30
N ARG A 238 -20.13 2.15 7.02
CA ARG A 238 -20.19 0.89 7.75
C ARG A 238 -18.77 0.46 8.11
N ILE A 239 -18.49 0.40 9.39
CA ILE A 239 -17.18 -0.02 9.90
C ILE A 239 -16.92 -1.49 9.52
N ASP A 240 -15.74 -1.76 8.92
CA ASP A 240 -15.16 -3.09 8.81
C ASP A 240 -14.31 -3.37 10.06
N TYR A 241 -13.38 -2.46 10.35
CA TYR A 241 -12.65 -2.42 11.63
C TYR A 241 -12.21 -0.99 11.98
N VAL A 242 -12.06 -0.72 13.27
CA VAL A 242 -11.27 0.35 13.88
C VAL A 242 -10.41 -0.32 14.94
N GLU A 243 -9.09 -0.37 14.73
CA GLU A 243 -8.19 -1.12 15.60
C GLU A 243 -6.96 -0.33 15.99
N VAL A 244 -6.47 -0.63 17.21
CA VAL A 244 -5.16 -0.23 17.71
C VAL A 244 -4.31 -1.49 17.81
N VAL A 245 -3.20 -1.51 17.09
CA VAL A 245 -2.29 -2.64 17.07
C VAL A 245 -0.87 -2.19 17.44
N ASP A 246 -0.10 -3.08 18.03
CA ASP A 246 1.34 -2.89 18.20
C ASP A 246 2.01 -2.67 16.83
N GLY A 247 2.83 -1.64 16.71
CA GLY A 247 3.39 -1.21 15.42
C GLY A 247 4.41 -2.18 14.82
N VAL A 248 4.90 -3.14 15.60
CA VAL A 248 5.90 -4.15 15.18
C VAL A 248 5.23 -5.48 14.87
N THR A 249 4.36 -5.95 15.76
CA THR A 249 3.74 -7.28 15.68
C THR A 249 2.42 -7.28 14.92
N MET A 250 1.82 -6.11 14.69
CA MET A 250 0.47 -5.95 14.11
C MET A 250 -0.62 -6.67 14.89
N GLN A 251 -0.37 -7.05 16.14
CA GLN A 251 -1.35 -7.67 17.01
C GLN A 251 -2.13 -6.62 17.78
N PRO A 252 -3.45 -6.81 18.02
CA PRO A 252 -4.25 -5.92 18.83
C PRO A 252 -3.62 -5.68 20.21
N THR A 253 -3.70 -4.44 20.69
CA THR A 253 -3.20 -4.05 22.01
C THR A 253 -4.27 -3.24 22.76
N ASP A 254 -4.27 -3.33 24.09
CA ASP A 254 -5.19 -2.59 24.94
C ASP A 254 -4.69 -1.16 25.23
N ALA A 255 -3.40 -0.89 24.98
CA ALA A 255 -2.81 0.43 25.20
C ALA A 255 -1.77 0.78 24.13
N ILE A 256 -1.64 2.06 23.84
CA ILE A 256 -0.58 2.60 22.97
C ILE A 256 0.75 2.54 23.70
N GLY A 257 1.64 1.67 23.23
CA GLY A 257 3.03 1.54 23.68
C GLY A 257 3.98 2.48 22.93
N ALA A 258 5.27 2.12 22.90
CA ALA A 258 6.31 2.90 22.24
C ALA A 258 6.09 3.08 20.74
N MET A 259 5.48 2.08 20.08
CA MET A 259 5.03 2.15 18.68
C MET A 259 3.66 1.51 18.55
N ALA A 260 2.69 2.23 17.99
CA ALA A 260 1.36 1.70 17.74
C ALA A 260 0.80 2.20 16.41
N LEU A 261 0.12 1.33 15.69
CA LEU A 261 -0.64 1.67 14.50
C LEU A 261 -2.14 1.76 14.87
N VAL A 262 -2.73 2.92 14.66
CA VAL A 262 -4.17 3.11 14.74
C VAL A 262 -4.72 3.10 13.32
N ALA A 263 -5.52 2.10 13.00
CA ALA A 263 -5.95 1.84 11.63
C ALA A 263 -7.44 1.55 11.54
N MET A 264 -8.05 1.94 10.44
CA MET A 264 -9.44 1.64 10.15
C MET A 264 -9.65 1.17 8.71
N ALA A 265 -10.72 0.41 8.52
CA ALA A 265 -11.34 0.16 7.23
C ALA A 265 -12.84 0.41 7.36
N VAL A 266 -13.37 1.16 6.42
CA VAL A 266 -14.77 1.59 6.41
C VAL A 266 -15.33 1.45 5.01
N TYR A 267 -16.51 0.85 4.89
CA TYR A 267 -17.28 0.87 3.66
C TYR A 267 -18.08 2.16 3.60
N ILE A 268 -17.96 2.88 2.49
CA ILE A 268 -18.88 3.98 2.11
C ILE A 268 -19.68 3.45 0.93
N GLY A 269 -20.98 3.21 1.18
CA GLY A 269 -21.76 2.41 0.25
C GLY A 269 -21.13 1.03 0.05
N SER A 270 -20.75 0.70 -1.18
CA SER A 270 -20.03 -0.54 -1.51
C SER A 270 -18.50 -0.41 -1.51
N THR A 271 -17.97 0.81 -1.47
CA THR A 271 -16.53 1.08 -1.60
C THR A 271 -15.81 0.97 -0.26
N ARG A 272 -14.87 0.04 -0.15
CA ARG A 272 -14.02 -0.12 1.04
C ARG A 272 -12.82 0.81 0.98
N LEU A 273 -12.72 1.71 1.96
CA LEU A 273 -11.63 2.67 2.14
C LEU A 273 -10.86 2.37 3.42
N ILE A 274 -9.58 2.71 3.42
CA ILE A 274 -8.71 2.56 4.60
C ILE A 274 -7.99 3.86 4.91
N ASP A 275 -7.72 4.06 6.20
CA ASP A 275 -6.87 5.15 6.68
C ASP A 275 -6.18 4.72 7.99
N ASN A 276 -5.08 5.42 8.34
CA ASN A 276 -4.34 5.12 9.56
C ASN A 276 -3.46 6.30 10.00
N PHE A 277 -2.92 6.20 11.22
CA PHE A 277 -1.72 6.91 11.64
C PHE A 277 -0.83 6.01 12.49
N LEU A 278 0.46 6.22 12.40
CA LEU A 278 1.46 5.60 13.24
C LEU A 278 1.77 6.55 14.40
N TYR A 279 1.86 6.01 15.61
CA TYR A 279 2.40 6.68 16.78
C TYR A 279 3.76 6.07 17.11
N GLU A 280 4.76 6.92 17.29
CA GLU A 280 6.08 6.55 17.79
C GLU A 280 6.42 7.48 18.96
N GLU A 281 6.84 6.90 20.10
CA GLU A 281 7.17 7.67 21.29
C GLU A 281 8.44 8.50 21.04
N GLY A 282 8.34 9.81 21.13
CA GLY A 282 9.46 10.74 20.95
C GLY A 282 9.53 11.45 19.60
N GLU A 283 8.56 11.22 18.70
CA GLU A 283 8.35 12.04 17.50
C GLU A 283 7.39 13.20 17.73
#